data_316be69085eae4ff067e91e235b01bd8
#
_entry.id   316be69085eae4ff067e91e235b01bd8
#
_cell.length_a   1.000
_cell.length_b   1.000
_cell.length_c   1.000
_cell.angle_alpha   90.00
_cell.angle_beta   90.00
_cell.angle_gamma   90.00
#
_symmetry.space_group_name_H-M   'P 1'
#
loop_
_entity.id
_entity.type
_entity.pdbx_description
1 polymer ?
#
loop_
_entity_poly.entity_id
_entity_poly.type
_entity_poly.pdbx_seq_one_letter_code
_entity_poly.pdbx_strand_id
1 'polypeptide(L)'
;MTITSSAAKKSTEVPVRVFSADPFQGLRVAITGGTSGLGLALVRELVNRGARVAFVARTRERVEQVARENPGAHGIVGDVSVKEDIYPIAIQITGELGGLDVLINNASDLGPTPLRMLSDTECEDLEHVYATNVFGPFRLTKALMGALAASAREGRGAVVLNVLSDAGINAYSGWGAYGSSKAALHQMSRIWNEEHAAEGVRFLSLDPGDMDTPMHAAAIPEADPAELKRPEQSAHELLAQILRMVKNDSR
;
A
#
# COMPACT_ATOMS: atom_id res chain seq x y z
N MET A 1 51.67 34.71 -51.43
CA MET A 1 51.04 33.41 -50.96
C MET A 1 50.69 33.56 -49.50
N THR A 2 49.43 33.76 -49.23
CA THR A 2 48.93 34.05 -47.89
C THR A 2 47.97 32.91 -47.54
N ILE A 3 48.32 32.11 -46.52
CA ILE A 3 47.51 30.98 -46.07
C ILE A 3 46.67 31.49 -44.90
N THR A 4 45.34 31.57 -45.07
CA THR A 4 44.38 31.85 -44.03
C THR A 4 43.92 30.54 -43.40
N SER A 5 44.28 30.33 -42.13
CA SER A 5 43.79 29.24 -41.31
C SER A 5 42.41 29.59 -40.71
N SER A 6 41.41 28.82 -41.09
CA SER A 6 40.07 28.90 -40.50
C SER A 6 39.97 27.98 -39.29
N ALA A 7 39.90 28.55 -38.09
CA ALA A 7 39.64 27.80 -36.86
C ALA A 7 38.12 27.56 -36.70
N ALA A 8 37.69 26.32 -36.86
CA ALA A 8 36.33 25.89 -36.55
C ALA A 8 36.09 25.89 -35.04
N LYS A 9 35.19 26.73 -34.55
CA LYS A 9 34.68 26.70 -33.19
C LYS A 9 33.84 25.44 -33.00
N LYS A 10 34.34 24.48 -32.21
CA LYS A 10 33.52 23.41 -31.66
C LYS A 10 32.56 23.98 -30.63
N SER A 11 31.25 24.01 -30.96
CA SER A 11 30.20 24.25 -29.98
C SER A 11 30.11 23.04 -29.05
N THR A 12 30.44 23.21 -27.79
CA THR A 12 30.18 22.24 -26.71
C THR A 12 28.71 22.29 -26.38
N GLU A 13 27.91 21.44 -27.01
CA GLU A 13 26.54 21.18 -26.54
C GLU A 13 26.61 20.53 -25.18
N VAL A 14 26.15 21.24 -24.13
CA VAL A 14 25.93 20.69 -22.79
C VAL A 14 24.75 19.74 -22.90
N PRO A 15 24.90 18.43 -22.55
CA PRO A 15 23.78 17.53 -22.63
C PRO A 15 22.69 17.98 -21.67
N VAL A 16 21.53 18.34 -22.21
CA VAL A 16 20.32 18.57 -21.42
C VAL A 16 19.99 17.25 -20.73
N ARG A 17 20.16 17.20 -19.40
CA ARG A 17 19.67 16.07 -18.59
C ARG A 17 18.16 16.04 -18.76
N VAL A 18 17.67 15.12 -19.56
CA VAL A 18 16.26 14.74 -19.57
C VAL A 18 16.00 14.09 -18.22
N PHE A 19 15.39 14.81 -17.29
CA PHE A 19 14.89 14.23 -16.05
C PHE A 19 13.80 13.24 -16.48
N SER A 20 14.04 11.95 -16.31
CA SER A 20 12.98 10.96 -16.47
C SER A 20 11.90 11.29 -15.45
N ALA A 21 10.64 11.33 -15.88
CA ALA A 21 9.50 11.54 -14.98
C ALA A 21 9.55 10.52 -13.83
N ASP A 22 9.10 10.94 -12.64
CA ASP A 22 9.03 10.01 -11.50
C ASP A 22 8.19 8.78 -11.91
N PRO A 23 8.66 7.55 -11.65
CA PRO A 23 7.96 6.34 -12.06
C PRO A 23 6.56 6.17 -11.44
N PHE A 24 6.22 6.94 -10.40
CA PHE A 24 4.87 7.00 -9.83
C PHE A 24 3.98 8.05 -10.48
N GLN A 25 4.52 8.93 -11.32
CA GLN A 25 3.75 9.99 -11.97
C GLN A 25 2.54 9.43 -12.73
N GLY A 26 1.34 9.81 -12.28
CA GLY A 26 0.08 9.38 -12.88
C GLY A 26 -0.33 7.93 -12.60
N LEU A 27 0.39 7.20 -11.73
CA LEU A 27 0.00 5.87 -11.26
C LEU A 27 -1.26 5.97 -10.38
N ARG A 28 -2.24 5.10 -10.61
CA ARG A 28 -3.53 5.06 -9.90
C ARG A 28 -3.41 4.11 -8.71
N VAL A 29 -3.38 4.64 -7.50
CA VAL A 29 -3.10 3.88 -6.27
C VAL A 29 -4.23 4.00 -5.28
N ALA A 30 -4.74 2.88 -4.79
CA ALA A 30 -5.69 2.81 -3.67
C ALA A 30 -5.01 2.26 -2.41
N ILE A 31 -5.28 2.86 -1.25
CA ILE A 31 -4.67 2.50 0.03
C ILE A 31 -5.76 2.37 1.10
N THR A 32 -5.81 1.26 1.82
CA THR A 32 -6.67 1.13 3.00
C THR A 32 -5.93 1.51 4.27
N GLY A 33 -6.62 2.17 5.22
CA GLY A 33 -6.00 2.66 6.46
C GLY A 33 -5.08 3.88 6.26
N GLY A 34 -5.45 4.80 5.36
CA GLY A 34 -4.59 5.92 4.92
C GLY A 34 -4.49 7.11 5.86
N THR A 35 -5.03 7.06 7.10
CA THR A 35 -5.11 8.24 7.99
C THR A 35 -4.12 8.26 9.14
N SER A 36 -3.29 7.22 9.31
CA SER A 36 -2.28 7.14 10.38
C SER A 36 -1.12 6.22 9.99
N GLY A 37 -0.03 6.29 10.74
CA GLY A 37 1.11 5.38 10.64
C GLY A 37 1.60 5.20 9.20
N LEU A 38 1.87 3.94 8.83
CA LEU A 38 2.36 3.57 7.50
C LEU A 38 1.44 4.01 6.36
N GLY A 39 0.12 3.86 6.53
CA GLY A 39 -0.84 4.24 5.49
C GLY A 39 -0.80 5.74 5.18
N LEU A 40 -0.68 6.59 6.18
CA LEU A 40 -0.52 8.04 5.98
C LEU A 40 0.82 8.39 5.33
N ALA A 41 1.89 7.72 5.73
CA ALA A 41 3.20 7.91 5.11
C ALA A 41 3.18 7.52 3.62
N LEU A 42 2.52 6.40 3.26
CA LEU A 42 2.31 5.98 1.87
C LEU A 42 1.50 7.00 1.07
N VAL A 43 0.40 7.52 1.63
CA VAL A 43 -0.41 8.57 0.98
C VAL A 43 0.46 9.79 0.65
N ARG A 44 1.20 10.31 1.63
CA ARG A 44 2.05 11.49 1.47
C ARG A 44 3.15 11.28 0.42
N GLU A 45 3.86 10.16 0.50
CA GLU A 45 4.94 9.87 -0.44
C GLU A 45 4.43 9.72 -1.88
N LEU A 46 3.33 8.99 -2.08
CA LEU A 46 2.76 8.80 -3.41
C LEU A 46 2.24 10.08 -4.03
N VAL A 47 1.54 10.94 -3.25
CA VAL A 47 1.10 12.26 -3.72
C VAL A 47 2.30 13.13 -4.10
N ASN A 48 3.35 13.17 -3.27
CA ASN A 48 4.57 13.95 -3.53
C ASN A 48 5.29 13.47 -4.81
N ARG A 49 5.11 12.21 -5.19
CA ARG A 49 5.68 11.61 -6.41
C ARG A 49 4.74 11.65 -7.62
N GLY A 50 3.62 12.38 -7.50
CA GLY A 50 2.69 12.63 -8.59
C GLY A 50 1.75 11.47 -8.92
N ALA A 51 1.57 10.50 -8.04
CA ALA A 51 0.55 9.47 -8.18
C ALA A 51 -0.85 10.05 -7.95
N ARG A 52 -1.87 9.43 -8.56
CA ARG A 52 -3.28 9.66 -8.26
C ARG A 52 -3.66 8.70 -7.12
N VAL A 53 -3.98 9.24 -5.96
CA VAL A 53 -4.15 8.44 -4.73
C VAL A 53 -5.60 8.50 -4.26
N ALA A 54 -6.22 7.34 -4.03
CA ALA A 54 -7.43 7.21 -3.24
C ALA A 54 -7.11 6.47 -1.94
N PHE A 55 -7.53 6.99 -0.80
CA PHE A 55 -7.31 6.30 0.48
C PHE A 55 -8.62 6.12 1.25
N VAL A 56 -8.71 5.00 1.95
CA VAL A 56 -9.90 4.59 2.70
C VAL A 56 -9.61 4.60 4.18
N ALA A 57 -10.50 5.17 5.00
CA ALA A 57 -10.48 5.02 6.46
C ALA A 57 -11.87 5.26 7.06
N ARG A 58 -12.06 4.86 8.33
CA ARG A 58 -13.35 4.83 9.00
C ARG A 58 -13.82 6.20 9.49
N THR A 59 -12.90 7.01 10.01
CA THR A 59 -13.22 8.25 10.72
C THR A 59 -13.28 9.42 9.75
N ARG A 60 -14.49 9.93 9.49
CA ARG A 60 -14.76 11.02 8.52
C ARG A 60 -13.87 12.23 8.74
N GLU A 61 -13.76 12.72 9.97
CA GLU A 61 -13.00 13.93 10.31
C GLU A 61 -11.51 13.76 9.95
N ARG A 62 -10.95 12.57 10.20
CA ARG A 62 -9.55 12.26 9.85
C ARG A 62 -9.38 12.12 8.33
N VAL A 63 -10.32 11.50 7.64
CA VAL A 63 -10.29 11.38 6.17
C VAL A 63 -10.29 12.76 5.54
N GLU A 64 -11.19 13.64 5.96
CA GLU A 64 -11.27 15.01 5.45
C GLU A 64 -10.04 15.84 5.80
N GLN A 65 -9.46 15.66 6.99
CA GLN A 65 -8.22 16.33 7.38
C GLN A 65 -7.05 15.92 6.48
N VAL A 66 -6.83 14.61 6.31
CA VAL A 66 -5.74 14.09 5.48
C VAL A 66 -5.89 14.51 4.02
N ALA A 67 -7.11 14.50 3.47
CA ALA A 67 -7.37 14.95 2.11
C ALA A 67 -7.06 16.46 1.93
N ARG A 68 -7.40 17.30 2.92
CA ARG A 68 -7.02 18.73 2.89
C ARG A 68 -5.51 18.96 2.97
N GLU A 69 -4.82 18.17 3.79
CA GLU A 69 -3.36 18.28 3.98
C GLU A 69 -2.56 17.73 2.79
N ASN A 70 -3.16 16.88 1.97
CA ASN A 70 -2.50 16.22 0.84
C ASN A 70 -3.30 16.44 -0.46
N PRO A 71 -3.24 17.66 -1.05
CA PRO A 71 -3.92 17.94 -2.31
C PRO A 71 -3.49 16.96 -3.41
N GLY A 72 -4.44 16.25 -4.01
CA GLY A 72 -4.18 15.16 -4.96
C GLY A 72 -4.46 13.76 -4.39
N ALA A 73 -4.69 13.65 -3.07
CA ALA A 73 -5.24 12.45 -2.47
C ALA A 73 -6.77 12.56 -2.30
N HIS A 74 -7.48 11.51 -2.69
CA HIS A 74 -8.93 11.41 -2.56
C HIS A 74 -9.31 10.55 -1.36
N GLY A 75 -9.95 11.15 -0.35
CA GLY A 75 -10.35 10.45 0.87
C GLY A 75 -11.72 9.79 0.73
N ILE A 76 -11.82 8.52 1.06
CA ILE A 76 -13.05 7.72 1.05
C ILE A 76 -13.35 7.26 2.48
N VAL A 77 -14.53 7.61 2.98
CA VAL A 77 -15.02 7.13 4.28
C VAL A 77 -15.65 5.76 4.10
N GLY A 78 -15.15 4.75 4.82
CA GLY A 78 -15.69 3.40 4.80
C GLY A 78 -14.87 2.45 5.66
N ASP A 79 -15.47 1.33 6.06
CA ASP A 79 -14.86 0.29 6.86
C ASP A 79 -14.69 -0.99 6.03
N VAL A 80 -13.43 -1.40 5.81
CA VAL A 80 -13.13 -2.61 5.03
C VAL A 80 -13.57 -3.90 5.74
N SER A 81 -13.80 -3.87 7.06
CA SER A 81 -14.34 -5.01 7.81
C SER A 81 -15.84 -5.24 7.54
N VAL A 82 -16.56 -4.17 7.15
CA VAL A 82 -17.99 -4.19 6.88
C VAL A 82 -18.23 -4.59 5.42
N LYS A 83 -18.95 -5.71 5.23
CA LYS A 83 -19.19 -6.28 3.90
C LYS A 83 -19.94 -5.33 2.97
N GLU A 84 -20.89 -4.59 3.53
CA GLU A 84 -21.76 -3.67 2.82
C GLU A 84 -21.01 -2.44 2.28
N ASP A 85 -19.89 -2.06 2.92
CA ASP A 85 -19.06 -0.92 2.51
C ASP A 85 -18.16 -1.23 1.32
N ILE A 86 -17.87 -2.51 1.05
CA ILE A 86 -16.86 -2.92 0.07
C ILE A 86 -17.17 -2.42 -1.35
N TYR A 87 -18.38 -2.64 -1.85
CA TYR A 87 -18.75 -2.18 -3.19
C TYR A 87 -18.83 -0.65 -3.31
N PRO A 88 -19.44 0.08 -2.35
CA PRO A 88 -19.34 1.55 -2.32
C PRO A 88 -17.91 2.08 -2.34
N ILE A 89 -16.98 1.47 -1.57
CA ILE A 89 -15.56 1.82 -1.57
C ILE A 89 -14.95 1.56 -2.96
N ALA A 90 -15.16 0.38 -3.53
CA ALA A 90 -14.59 0.00 -4.83
C ALA A 90 -15.08 0.92 -5.98
N ILE A 91 -16.37 1.29 -5.98
CA ILE A 91 -16.93 2.21 -6.97
C ILE A 91 -16.31 3.60 -6.84
N GLN A 92 -16.15 4.11 -5.60
CA GLN A 92 -15.53 5.42 -5.39
C GLN A 92 -14.04 5.39 -5.82
N ILE A 93 -13.27 4.34 -5.46
CA ILE A 93 -11.88 4.20 -5.91
C ILE A 93 -11.79 4.26 -7.45
N THR A 94 -12.56 3.44 -8.14
CA THR A 94 -12.48 3.36 -9.60
C THR A 94 -13.02 4.61 -10.30
N GLY A 95 -14.04 5.25 -9.74
CA GLY A 95 -14.61 6.51 -10.24
C GLY A 95 -13.61 7.66 -10.13
N GLU A 96 -12.98 7.84 -8.96
CA GLU A 96 -12.04 8.92 -8.72
C GLU A 96 -10.72 8.75 -9.47
N LEU A 97 -10.21 7.53 -9.54
CA LEU A 97 -8.94 7.26 -10.20
C LEU A 97 -9.07 7.02 -11.72
N GLY A 98 -10.28 6.69 -12.22
CA GLY A 98 -10.48 6.28 -13.61
C GLY A 98 -9.84 4.93 -13.93
N GLY A 99 -9.75 4.02 -12.95
CA GLY A 99 -9.13 2.71 -13.00
C GLY A 99 -8.22 2.46 -11.80
N LEU A 100 -7.42 1.37 -11.81
CA LEU A 100 -6.56 1.03 -10.67
C LEU A 100 -5.31 0.29 -11.14
N ASP A 101 -4.14 0.80 -10.78
CA ASP A 101 -2.85 0.17 -11.09
C ASP A 101 -2.26 -0.54 -9.85
N VAL A 102 -2.49 0.03 -8.66
CA VAL A 102 -1.96 -0.53 -7.41
C VAL A 102 -3.02 -0.48 -6.30
N LEU A 103 -3.25 -1.62 -5.65
CA LEU A 103 -4.03 -1.71 -4.41
C LEU A 103 -3.08 -2.02 -3.25
N ILE A 104 -3.11 -1.20 -2.19
CA ILE A 104 -2.36 -1.44 -0.95
C ILE A 104 -3.34 -1.75 0.17
N ASN A 105 -3.46 -3.02 0.54
CA ASN A 105 -4.19 -3.47 1.71
C ASN A 105 -3.32 -3.28 2.95
N ASN A 106 -3.44 -2.08 3.57
CA ASN A 106 -2.67 -1.68 4.74
C ASN A 106 -3.53 -1.60 6.02
N ALA A 107 -4.85 -1.37 5.90
CA ALA A 107 -5.73 -1.38 7.07
C ALA A 107 -5.56 -2.68 7.87
N SER A 108 -5.42 -2.54 9.19
CA SER A 108 -5.16 -3.69 10.07
C SER A 108 -5.73 -3.43 11.45
N ASP A 109 -6.01 -4.51 12.16
CA ASP A 109 -6.48 -4.53 13.55
C ASP A 109 -5.65 -5.54 14.35
N LEU A 110 -5.20 -5.15 15.54
CA LEU A 110 -4.45 -6.02 16.47
C LEU A 110 -5.36 -6.95 17.26
N GLY A 111 -6.64 -6.57 17.38
CA GLY A 111 -7.52 -7.05 18.42
C GLY A 111 -7.38 -6.26 19.72
N PRO A 112 -7.92 -6.76 20.84
CA PRO A 112 -7.88 -6.08 22.12
C PRO A 112 -6.45 -5.93 22.64
N THR A 113 -6.18 -4.76 23.21
CA THR A 113 -4.92 -4.47 23.92
C THR A 113 -5.19 -4.19 25.40
N PRO A 114 -4.33 -4.67 26.33
CA PRO A 114 -3.10 -5.43 26.07
C PRO A 114 -3.37 -6.77 25.38
N LEU A 115 -2.37 -7.23 24.59
CA LEU A 115 -2.46 -8.48 23.84
C LEU A 115 -2.74 -9.66 24.78
N ARG A 116 -3.60 -10.60 24.36
CA ARG A 116 -4.06 -11.74 25.15
C ARG A 116 -3.60 -13.06 24.57
N MET A 117 -3.46 -14.07 25.42
CA MET A 117 -3.25 -15.44 24.95
C MET A 117 -4.47 -15.93 24.17
N LEU A 118 -4.29 -16.86 23.23
CA LEU A 118 -5.40 -17.41 22.45
C LEU A 118 -6.49 -18.03 23.32
N SER A 119 -6.13 -18.66 24.45
CA SER A 119 -7.10 -19.20 25.40
C SER A 119 -8.00 -18.15 26.07
N ASP A 120 -7.54 -16.90 26.11
CA ASP A 120 -8.20 -15.77 26.76
C ASP A 120 -8.75 -14.74 25.74
N THR A 121 -8.67 -15.08 24.44
CA THR A 121 -9.21 -14.25 23.36
C THR A 121 -10.67 -14.65 23.13
N GLU A 122 -11.58 -13.67 23.18
CA GLU A 122 -12.98 -13.89 22.87
C GLU A 122 -13.16 -14.20 21.37
N CYS A 123 -14.16 -15.04 21.04
CA CYS A 123 -14.43 -15.40 19.65
C CYS A 123 -14.75 -14.16 18.78
N GLU A 124 -15.49 -13.21 19.35
CA GLU A 124 -15.88 -11.96 18.71
C GLU A 124 -14.67 -11.07 18.39
N ASP A 125 -13.66 -11.03 19.28
CA ASP A 125 -12.41 -10.30 19.05
C ASP A 125 -11.63 -10.93 17.87
N LEU A 126 -11.55 -12.26 17.84
CA LEU A 126 -10.90 -12.99 16.75
C LEU A 126 -11.63 -12.73 15.42
N GLU A 127 -12.97 -12.82 15.42
CA GLU A 127 -13.79 -12.55 14.24
C GLU A 127 -13.57 -11.13 13.72
N HIS A 128 -13.51 -10.13 14.61
CA HIS A 128 -13.26 -8.74 14.25
C HIS A 128 -11.88 -8.53 13.61
N VAL A 129 -10.83 -9.13 14.20
CA VAL A 129 -9.48 -9.10 13.61
C VAL A 129 -9.49 -9.72 12.20
N TYR A 130 -10.13 -10.87 12.04
CA TYR A 130 -10.22 -11.52 10.72
C TYR A 130 -11.09 -10.72 9.74
N ALA A 131 -12.14 -10.07 10.19
CA ALA A 131 -12.96 -9.21 9.35
C ALA A 131 -12.12 -8.09 8.71
N THR A 132 -11.24 -7.46 9.51
CA THR A 132 -10.37 -6.38 9.05
C THR A 132 -9.17 -6.91 8.25
N ASN A 133 -8.43 -7.89 8.78
CA ASN A 133 -7.12 -8.28 8.27
C ASN A 133 -7.18 -9.30 7.13
N VAL A 134 -8.28 -10.05 7.01
CA VAL A 134 -8.41 -11.14 6.04
C VAL A 134 -9.58 -10.91 5.09
N PHE A 135 -10.80 -10.77 5.63
CA PHE A 135 -11.99 -10.64 4.79
C PHE A 135 -12.07 -9.30 4.08
N GLY A 136 -11.62 -8.22 4.71
CA GLY A 136 -11.53 -6.89 4.09
C GLY A 136 -10.65 -6.91 2.84
N PRO A 137 -9.36 -7.25 2.94
CA PRO A 137 -8.47 -7.41 1.80
C PRO A 137 -9.00 -8.35 0.73
N PHE A 138 -9.54 -9.52 1.12
CA PHE A 138 -10.13 -10.46 0.19
C PHE A 138 -11.29 -9.85 -0.61
N ARG A 139 -12.26 -9.26 0.08
CA ARG A 139 -13.46 -8.69 -0.54
C ARG A 139 -13.14 -7.51 -1.44
N LEU A 140 -12.28 -6.59 -0.96
CA LEU A 140 -11.92 -5.40 -1.73
C LEU A 140 -11.07 -5.75 -2.96
N THR A 141 -10.09 -6.65 -2.82
CA THR A 141 -9.31 -7.15 -3.95
C THR A 141 -10.21 -7.80 -5.00
N LYS A 142 -11.15 -8.67 -4.57
CA LYS A 142 -12.12 -9.29 -5.46
C LYS A 142 -12.99 -8.28 -6.20
N ALA A 143 -13.47 -7.23 -5.50
CA ALA A 143 -14.29 -6.19 -6.09
C ALA A 143 -13.52 -5.34 -7.12
N LEU A 144 -12.20 -5.15 -6.93
CA LEU A 144 -11.33 -4.34 -7.77
C LEU A 144 -10.54 -5.14 -8.82
N MET A 145 -10.66 -6.47 -8.83
CA MET A 145 -9.91 -7.35 -9.73
C MET A 145 -10.10 -6.99 -11.22
N GLY A 146 -11.31 -6.65 -11.62
CA GLY A 146 -11.60 -6.23 -12.99
C GLY A 146 -10.83 -4.96 -13.42
N ALA A 147 -10.69 -3.99 -12.50
CA ALA A 147 -9.93 -2.76 -12.75
C ALA A 147 -8.42 -3.04 -12.80
N LEU A 148 -7.89 -3.89 -11.91
CA LEU A 148 -6.50 -4.33 -11.93
C LEU A 148 -6.16 -5.09 -13.22
N ALA A 149 -6.98 -6.06 -13.61
CA ALA A 149 -6.78 -6.80 -14.85
C ALA A 149 -6.88 -5.90 -16.10
N ALA A 150 -7.71 -4.87 -16.09
CA ALA A 150 -7.75 -3.87 -17.15
C ALA A 150 -6.44 -3.09 -17.23
N SER A 151 -5.91 -2.65 -16.08
CA SER A 151 -4.61 -1.95 -16.00
C SER A 151 -3.46 -2.81 -16.54
N ALA A 152 -3.42 -4.10 -16.19
CA ALA A 152 -2.44 -5.03 -16.72
C ALA A 152 -2.52 -5.13 -18.25
N ARG A 153 -3.72 -5.27 -18.81
CA ARG A 153 -3.92 -5.30 -20.28
C ARG A 153 -3.53 -4.00 -20.97
N GLU A 154 -3.64 -2.87 -20.28
CA GLU A 154 -3.18 -1.55 -20.77
C GLU A 154 -1.65 -1.39 -20.73
N GLY A 155 -0.91 -2.38 -20.21
CA GLY A 155 0.54 -2.32 -20.05
C GLY A 155 1.00 -1.33 -18.97
N ARG A 156 0.10 -0.95 -18.03
CA ARG A 156 0.41 -0.06 -16.92
C ARG A 156 0.96 -0.79 -15.69
N GLY A 157 0.84 -2.12 -15.68
CA GLY A 157 1.09 -2.99 -14.54
C GLY A 157 -0.12 -3.05 -13.60
N ALA A 158 -0.21 -4.15 -12.84
CA ALA A 158 -1.24 -4.33 -11.82
C ALA A 158 -0.64 -5.02 -10.61
N VAL A 159 -0.63 -4.33 -9.47
CA VAL A 159 -0.01 -4.84 -8.24
C VAL A 159 -0.97 -4.74 -7.07
N VAL A 160 -1.13 -5.82 -6.33
CA VAL A 160 -1.78 -5.85 -5.01
C VAL A 160 -0.70 -6.07 -3.96
N LEU A 161 -0.48 -5.08 -3.08
CA LEU A 161 0.36 -5.22 -1.91
C LEU A 161 -0.50 -5.50 -0.69
N ASN A 162 -0.26 -6.64 -0.04
CA ASN A 162 -0.79 -6.95 1.28
C ASN A 162 0.30 -6.67 2.32
N VAL A 163 0.05 -5.71 3.23
CA VAL A 163 0.97 -5.41 4.33
C VAL A 163 0.86 -6.49 5.38
N LEU A 164 1.96 -7.21 5.58
CA LEU A 164 2.07 -8.30 6.54
C LEU A 164 2.74 -7.86 7.85
N SER A 165 3.22 -8.83 8.58
CA SER A 165 4.04 -8.74 9.77
C SER A 165 4.79 -10.06 9.93
N ASP A 166 5.95 -10.02 10.55
CA ASP A 166 6.71 -11.19 10.97
C ASP A 166 5.90 -12.11 11.89
N ALA A 167 4.94 -11.56 12.67
CA ALA A 167 3.99 -12.33 13.48
C ALA A 167 3.08 -13.28 12.66
N GLY A 168 2.99 -13.10 11.35
CA GLY A 168 2.34 -14.03 10.43
C GLY A 168 3.21 -15.24 10.07
N ILE A 169 4.49 -15.25 10.45
CA ILE A 169 5.46 -16.32 10.18
C ILE A 169 5.98 -16.90 11.50
N ASN A 170 6.32 -16.02 12.46
CA ASN A 170 6.84 -16.39 13.76
C ASN A 170 5.72 -16.46 14.80
N ALA A 171 5.81 -17.43 15.70
CA ALA A 171 4.83 -17.60 16.78
C ALA A 171 5.27 -16.82 18.03
N TYR A 172 4.50 -15.80 18.37
CA TYR A 172 4.68 -15.01 19.59
C TYR A 172 3.49 -15.21 20.54
N SER A 173 3.79 -15.39 21.84
CA SER A 173 2.76 -15.47 22.87
C SER A 173 1.98 -14.15 22.93
N GLY A 174 0.66 -14.23 23.00
CA GLY A 174 -0.22 -13.06 23.01
C GLY A 174 -0.59 -12.50 21.61
N TRP A 175 0.08 -12.90 20.56
CA TRP A 175 -0.16 -12.41 19.19
C TRP A 175 -1.11 -13.29 18.37
N GLY A 176 -1.83 -14.20 19.00
CA GLY A 176 -2.54 -15.27 18.29
C GLY A 176 -3.58 -14.81 17.29
N ALA A 177 -4.45 -13.86 17.65
CA ALA A 177 -5.47 -13.34 16.76
C ALA A 177 -4.85 -12.60 15.57
N TYR A 178 -3.93 -11.66 15.86
CA TYR A 178 -3.23 -10.89 14.81
C TYR A 178 -2.35 -11.77 13.94
N GLY A 179 -1.43 -12.53 14.55
CA GLY A 179 -0.46 -13.37 13.82
C GLY A 179 -1.14 -14.38 12.90
N SER A 180 -2.17 -15.09 13.41
CA SER A 180 -2.92 -16.04 12.58
C SER A 180 -3.64 -15.35 11.41
N SER A 181 -4.16 -14.14 11.60
CA SER A 181 -4.78 -13.37 10.51
C SER A 181 -3.77 -12.96 9.44
N LYS A 182 -2.56 -12.56 9.84
CA LYS A 182 -1.47 -12.21 8.90
C LYS A 182 -0.94 -13.44 8.15
N ALA A 183 -0.85 -14.59 8.81
CA ALA A 183 -0.53 -15.86 8.16
C ALA A 183 -1.58 -16.25 7.11
N ALA A 184 -2.87 -16.11 7.45
CA ALA A 184 -3.97 -16.37 6.52
C ALA A 184 -3.90 -15.43 5.29
N LEU A 185 -3.69 -14.13 5.50
CA LEU A 185 -3.55 -13.16 4.42
C LEU A 185 -2.32 -13.46 3.54
N HIS A 186 -1.20 -13.87 4.14
CA HIS A 186 0.00 -14.26 3.41
C HIS A 186 -0.27 -15.44 2.48
N GLN A 187 -0.85 -16.52 2.99
CA GLN A 187 -1.14 -17.69 2.16
C GLN A 187 -2.16 -17.37 1.06
N MET A 188 -3.19 -16.59 1.37
CA MET A 188 -4.17 -16.15 0.39
C MET A 188 -3.52 -15.30 -0.73
N SER A 189 -2.61 -14.41 -0.38
CA SER A 189 -1.86 -13.59 -1.35
C SER A 189 -1.06 -14.45 -2.33
N ARG A 190 -0.40 -15.51 -1.84
CA ARG A 190 0.34 -16.45 -2.69
C ARG A 190 -0.55 -17.19 -3.66
N ILE A 191 -1.73 -17.66 -3.20
CA ILE A 191 -2.72 -18.35 -4.05
C ILE A 191 -3.22 -17.40 -5.14
N TRP A 192 -3.61 -16.17 -4.77
CA TRP A 192 -4.04 -15.16 -5.74
C TRP A 192 -2.96 -14.85 -6.79
N ASN A 193 -1.68 -14.82 -6.38
CA ASN A 193 -0.58 -14.58 -7.31
C ASN A 193 -0.47 -15.71 -8.35
N GLU A 194 -0.62 -16.97 -7.95
CA GLU A 194 -0.62 -18.11 -8.88
C GLU A 194 -1.83 -18.07 -9.82
N GLU A 195 -3.02 -17.76 -9.28
CA GLU A 195 -4.27 -17.75 -10.04
C GLU A 195 -4.32 -16.64 -11.11
N HIS A 196 -3.72 -15.48 -10.83
CA HIS A 196 -3.80 -14.29 -11.69
C HIS A 196 -2.48 -13.90 -12.38
N ALA A 197 -1.43 -14.70 -12.23
CA ALA A 197 -0.13 -14.44 -12.88
C ALA A 197 -0.24 -14.32 -14.41
N ALA A 198 -1.08 -15.16 -15.04
CA ALA A 198 -1.30 -15.14 -16.49
C ALA A 198 -2.06 -13.89 -16.97
N GLU A 199 -2.82 -13.25 -16.08
CA GLU A 199 -3.54 -12.00 -16.36
C GLU A 199 -2.67 -10.76 -16.15
N GLY A 200 -1.43 -10.92 -15.69
CA GLY A 200 -0.50 -9.83 -15.40
C GLY A 200 -0.79 -9.10 -14.08
N VAL A 201 -1.65 -9.66 -13.20
CA VAL A 201 -1.86 -9.11 -11.85
C VAL A 201 -0.90 -9.77 -10.87
N ARG A 202 -0.09 -8.97 -10.19
CA ARG A 202 0.93 -9.43 -9.24
C ARG A 202 0.52 -9.17 -7.80
N PHE A 203 0.78 -10.14 -6.95
CA PHE A 203 0.51 -10.02 -5.52
C PHE A 203 1.82 -10.02 -4.73
N LEU A 204 2.00 -8.99 -3.91
CA LEU A 204 3.11 -8.86 -2.98
C LEU A 204 2.60 -9.00 -1.55
N SER A 205 3.40 -9.64 -0.73
CA SER A 205 3.20 -9.75 0.72
C SER A 205 4.48 -9.30 1.39
N LEU A 206 4.46 -8.13 2.01
CA LEU A 206 5.66 -7.52 2.58
C LEU A 206 5.44 -7.11 4.02
N ASP A 207 6.41 -7.42 4.85
CA ASP A 207 6.52 -6.93 6.22
C ASP A 207 7.27 -5.59 6.23
N PRO A 208 6.68 -4.51 6.75
CA PRO A 208 7.32 -3.20 6.85
C PRO A 208 8.36 -3.12 7.97
N GLY A 209 8.42 -4.11 8.88
CA GLY A 209 9.17 -4.09 10.13
C GLY A 209 8.50 -3.25 11.22
N ASP A 210 9.15 -3.22 12.39
CA ASP A 210 8.64 -2.47 13.54
C ASP A 210 8.79 -0.97 13.33
N MET A 211 7.68 -0.25 13.51
CA MET A 211 7.59 1.18 13.21
C MET A 211 7.03 1.96 14.40
N ASP A 212 7.50 3.18 14.59
CA ASP A 212 6.91 4.14 15.52
C ASP A 212 5.52 4.56 15.04
N THR A 213 4.51 3.81 15.48
CA THR A 213 3.10 4.02 15.13
C THR A 213 2.20 3.82 16.33
N PRO A 214 0.98 4.40 16.31
CA PRO A 214 -0.01 4.15 17.36
C PRO A 214 -0.34 2.66 17.54
N MET A 215 -0.30 1.88 16.46
CA MET A 215 -0.53 0.43 16.51
C MET A 215 0.59 -0.29 17.27
N HIS A 216 1.84 0.03 16.98
CA HIS A 216 2.99 -0.57 17.66
C HIS A 216 3.01 -0.19 19.15
N ALA A 217 2.78 1.09 19.48
CA ALA A 217 2.69 1.57 20.86
C ALA A 217 1.55 0.90 21.65
N ALA A 218 0.43 0.54 20.99
CA ALA A 218 -0.65 -0.21 21.64
C ALA A 218 -0.29 -1.70 21.85
N ALA A 219 0.52 -2.29 20.96
CA ALA A 219 0.94 -3.68 21.06
C ALA A 219 2.07 -3.88 22.08
N ILE A 220 3.06 -2.98 22.09
CA ILE A 220 4.28 -3.05 22.91
C ILE A 220 4.52 -1.66 23.56
N PRO A 221 3.78 -1.31 24.63
CA PRO A 221 3.87 0.01 25.24
C PRO A 221 5.24 0.37 25.82
N GLU A 222 6.06 -0.63 26.13
CA GLU A 222 7.42 -0.49 26.68
C GLU A 222 8.52 -0.35 25.63
N ALA A 223 8.18 -0.45 24.32
CA ALA A 223 9.16 -0.28 23.27
C ALA A 223 9.72 1.16 23.23
N ASP A 224 11.03 1.29 23.04
CA ASP A 224 11.66 2.59 22.83
C ASP A 224 11.38 3.09 21.39
N PRO A 225 10.64 4.19 21.19
CA PRO A 225 10.38 4.73 19.86
C PRO A 225 11.65 5.06 19.06
N ALA A 226 12.78 5.33 19.75
CA ALA A 226 14.05 5.64 19.10
C ALA A 226 14.69 4.43 18.39
N GLU A 227 14.31 3.20 18.78
CA GLU A 227 14.78 1.97 18.15
C GLU A 227 13.89 1.53 16.97
N LEU A 228 12.73 2.16 16.80
CA LEU A 228 11.76 1.81 15.77
C LEU A 228 12.03 2.57 14.46
N LYS A 229 11.67 1.93 13.34
CA LYS A 229 11.69 2.61 12.04
C LYS A 229 10.66 3.75 12.02
N ARG A 230 10.97 4.80 11.31
CA ARG A 230 9.94 5.80 10.97
C ARG A 230 9.02 5.23 9.88
N PRO A 231 7.70 5.49 9.94
CA PRO A 231 6.75 5.01 8.93
C PRO A 231 7.12 5.42 7.50
N GLU A 232 7.75 6.59 7.32
CA GLU A 232 8.21 7.10 6.02
C GLU A 232 9.31 6.22 5.42
N GLN A 233 10.20 5.67 6.24
CA GLN A 233 11.25 4.76 5.78
C GLN A 233 10.64 3.46 5.26
N SER A 234 9.73 2.84 6.01
CA SER A 234 9.04 1.63 5.58
C SER A 234 8.16 1.88 4.35
N ALA A 235 7.49 3.04 4.26
CA ALA A 235 6.74 3.44 3.07
C ALA A 235 7.66 3.47 1.83
N HIS A 236 8.83 4.11 1.93
CA HIS A 236 9.80 4.17 0.85
C HIS A 236 10.27 2.77 0.41
N GLU A 237 10.58 1.89 1.36
CA GLU A 237 11.01 0.52 1.09
C GLU A 237 9.93 -0.29 0.36
N LEU A 238 8.66 -0.21 0.80
CA LEU A 238 7.53 -0.89 0.18
C LEU A 238 7.26 -0.38 -1.24
N LEU A 239 7.29 0.93 -1.44
CA LEU A 239 7.09 1.54 -2.75
C LEU A 239 8.19 1.16 -3.75
N ALA A 240 9.43 1.00 -3.28
CA ALA A 240 10.52 0.50 -4.14
C ALA A 240 10.26 -0.93 -4.64
N GLN A 241 9.63 -1.80 -3.82
CA GLN A 241 9.26 -3.16 -4.24
C GLN A 241 8.10 -3.14 -5.26
N ILE A 242 7.08 -2.30 -5.03
CA ILE A 242 5.97 -2.13 -5.99
C ILE A 242 6.52 -1.73 -7.37
N LEU A 243 7.44 -0.75 -7.43
CA LEU A 243 8.02 -0.30 -8.70
C LEU A 243 8.79 -1.40 -9.45
N ARG A 244 9.44 -2.30 -8.74
CA ARG A 244 10.14 -3.44 -9.37
C ARG A 244 9.16 -4.35 -10.11
N MET A 245 7.96 -4.55 -9.55
CA MET A 245 6.92 -5.37 -10.16
C MET A 245 6.27 -4.67 -11.36
N VAL A 246 5.88 -3.41 -11.21
CA VAL A 246 5.28 -2.62 -12.31
C VAL A 246 6.22 -2.55 -13.53
N LYS A 247 7.54 -2.43 -13.33
CA LYS A 247 8.51 -2.35 -14.44
C LYS A 247 8.82 -3.68 -15.11
N ASN A 248 8.74 -4.79 -14.40
CA ASN A 248 9.05 -6.11 -14.97
C ASN A 248 7.98 -6.58 -15.96
N ASP A 249 6.73 -6.12 -15.83
CA ASP A 249 5.64 -6.45 -16.74
C ASP A 249 5.63 -5.54 -18.00
N SER A 250 6.47 -4.50 -18.06
CA SER A 250 6.60 -3.59 -19.21
C SER A 250 7.66 -4.04 -20.24
N ARG A 251 8.19 -5.25 -20.11
CA ARG A 251 9.14 -5.88 -21.02
C ARG A 251 8.55 -7.09 -21.70
#